data_645cc5201c6097ee602c0f52d249be1e
#
_entry.id   645cc5201c6097ee602c0f52d249be1e
#
_cell.length_a   1.000
_cell.length_b   1.000
_cell.length_c   1.000
_cell.angle_alpha   90.00
_cell.angle_beta   90.00
_cell.angle_gamma   90.00
#
_symmetry.space_group_name_H-M   'P 1'
#
loop_
_entity.id
_entity.type
_entity.pdbx_description
1 polymer ?
#
loop_
_entity_poly.entity_id
_entity_poly.type
_entity_poly.pdbx_seq_one_letter_code
_entity_poly.pdbx_strand_id
1 'polypeptide(L)'
;MTKQVEITNRSGHVLRGIVNIPDEGSRFPAIINVHGFTGNKSGYKNIYTHTARFLAENGFASVRFDLYGNGESDGEFEDMTFTGILHDIEDIINWTKQQDFANPDKIILSGQSMGGYAAAT
;
A
#
# COMPACT_ATOMS: atom_id res chain seq x y z
N MET A 1 -11.75 3.61 -10.36
CA MET A 1 -12.54 3.10 -9.22
C MET A 1 -11.69 3.13 -7.96
N THR A 2 -12.23 3.66 -6.89
CA THR A 2 -11.58 3.72 -5.59
C THR A 2 -12.27 2.75 -4.65
N LYS A 3 -11.51 1.93 -3.93
CA LYS A 3 -12.08 0.87 -3.09
C LYS A 3 -11.29 0.78 -1.79
N GLN A 4 -12.03 0.69 -0.66
CA GLN A 4 -11.42 0.44 0.63
C GLN A 4 -11.20 -1.06 0.80
N VAL A 5 -10.04 -1.44 1.34
CA VAL A 5 -9.69 -2.85 1.51
C VAL A 5 -9.05 -3.08 2.87
N GLU A 6 -9.12 -4.31 3.32
CA GLU A 6 -8.49 -4.78 4.55
C GLU A 6 -7.77 -6.08 4.28
N ILE A 7 -6.60 -6.25 4.90
CA ILE A 7 -5.91 -7.54 4.92
C ILE A 7 -5.54 -7.87 6.35
N THR A 8 -5.40 -9.15 6.65
CA THR A 8 -4.86 -9.61 7.92
C THR A 8 -3.42 -10.03 7.68
N ASN A 9 -2.48 -9.40 8.39
CA ASN A 9 -1.06 -9.73 8.22
C ASN A 9 -0.73 -11.08 8.90
N ARG A 10 0.51 -11.55 8.75
CA ARG A 10 0.93 -12.85 9.29
C ARG A 10 0.87 -12.94 10.81
N SER A 11 0.83 -11.80 11.48
CA SER A 11 0.71 -11.72 12.93
C SER A 11 -0.74 -11.61 13.42
N GLY A 12 -1.71 -11.62 12.52
CA GLY A 12 -3.13 -11.56 12.87
C GLY A 12 -3.69 -10.16 13.05
N HIS A 13 -2.95 -9.12 12.70
CA HIS A 13 -3.42 -7.73 12.78
C HIS A 13 -4.03 -7.28 11.46
N VAL A 14 -5.03 -6.40 11.54
CA VAL A 14 -5.71 -5.88 10.35
C VAL A 14 -5.00 -4.63 9.86
N LEU A 15 -4.61 -4.63 8.59
CA LEU A 15 -4.10 -3.46 7.90
C LEU A 15 -5.19 -2.93 6.97
N ARG A 16 -5.42 -1.62 7.01
CA ARG A 16 -6.48 -0.98 6.24
C ARG A 16 -5.88 -0.11 5.15
N GLY A 17 -6.43 -0.22 3.96
CA GLY A 17 -5.89 0.46 2.81
C GLY A 17 -6.93 0.88 1.80
N ILE A 18 -6.44 1.49 0.73
CA ILE A 18 -7.24 1.95 -0.39
C ILE A 18 -6.54 1.52 -1.68
N VAL A 19 -7.33 1.00 -2.62
CA VAL A 19 -6.84 0.74 -3.97
C VAL A 19 -7.55 1.67 -4.94
N ASN A 20 -6.80 2.19 -5.90
CA ASN A 20 -7.33 2.94 -7.02
C ASN A 20 -7.06 2.13 -8.27
N ILE A 21 -8.12 1.82 -9.03
CA ILE A 21 -8.07 0.93 -10.19
C ILE A 21 -8.58 1.71 -11.39
N PRO A 22 -7.89 1.65 -12.55
CA PRO A 22 -8.40 2.25 -13.78
C PRO A 22 -9.81 1.72 -14.12
N ASP A 23 -10.63 2.58 -14.73
CA ASP A 23 -12.01 2.22 -15.05
C ASP A 23 -12.13 1.25 -16.21
N GLU A 24 -11.14 1.21 -17.09
CA GLU A 24 -11.16 0.35 -18.27
C GLU A 24 -9.97 -0.60 -18.27
N GLY A 25 -10.20 -1.86 -18.62
CA GLY A 25 -9.21 -2.90 -18.65
C GLY A 25 -9.40 -3.90 -17.53
N SER A 26 -8.56 -4.93 -17.46
CA SER A 26 -8.73 -6.01 -16.49
C SER A 26 -7.51 -6.24 -15.59
N ARG A 27 -6.31 -6.06 -16.11
CA ARG A 27 -5.07 -6.25 -15.34
C ARG A 27 -4.11 -5.12 -15.61
N PHE A 28 -3.59 -4.53 -14.54
CA PHE A 28 -2.76 -3.35 -14.63
C PHE A 28 -1.45 -3.54 -13.89
N PRO A 29 -0.36 -2.88 -14.33
CA PRO A 29 0.79 -2.70 -13.47
C PRO A 29 0.32 -2.06 -12.17
N ALA A 30 0.74 -2.58 -11.03
CA ALA A 30 0.33 -2.09 -9.73
C ALA A 30 1.49 -1.42 -9.02
N ILE A 31 1.24 -0.23 -8.47
CA ILE A 31 2.21 0.52 -7.70
C ILE A 31 1.78 0.47 -6.24
N ILE A 32 2.63 -0.10 -5.39
CA ILE A 32 2.39 -0.16 -3.95
C ILE A 32 3.14 0.99 -3.31
N ASN A 33 2.42 1.93 -2.73
CA ASN A 33 3.00 3.07 -2.03
C ASN A 33 3.18 2.75 -0.55
N VAL A 34 4.42 2.88 -0.07
CA VAL A 34 4.77 2.68 1.33
C VAL A 34 5.00 4.06 1.95
N HIS A 35 4.14 4.44 2.90
CA HIS A 35 4.24 5.76 3.53
C HIS A 35 5.48 5.86 4.43
N GLY A 36 5.86 7.11 4.75
CA GLY A 36 6.99 7.38 5.62
C GLY A 36 6.70 7.12 7.10
N PHE A 37 7.73 7.21 7.90
CA PHE A 37 7.65 7.09 9.36
C PHE A 37 6.70 8.17 9.90
N THR A 38 5.79 7.81 10.79
CA THR A 38 4.70 8.65 11.31
C THR A 38 3.67 9.06 10.24
N GLY A 39 3.75 8.48 9.03
CA GLY A 39 2.80 8.79 7.96
C GLY A 39 1.56 7.92 7.99
N ASN A 40 0.83 7.98 6.89
CA ASN A 40 -0.34 7.14 6.64
C ASN A 40 -0.55 6.97 5.13
N LYS A 41 -1.56 6.18 4.76
CA LYS A 41 -1.83 5.87 3.36
C LYS A 41 -2.20 7.05 2.47
N SER A 42 -2.61 8.18 3.06
CA SER A 42 -2.96 9.40 2.32
C SER A 42 -1.77 10.32 2.13
N GLY A 43 -0.77 10.22 3.02
CA GLY A 43 0.42 11.05 2.97
C GLY A 43 0.17 12.50 3.40
N TYR A 44 1.23 13.30 3.36
CA TYR A 44 1.15 14.71 3.72
C TYR A 44 0.26 15.46 2.72
N LYS A 45 -0.73 16.21 3.22
CA LYS A 45 -1.71 16.92 2.40
C LYS A 45 -2.40 16.01 1.37
N ASN A 46 -2.59 14.74 1.72
CA ASN A 46 -3.22 13.75 0.84
C ASN A 46 -2.46 13.55 -0.49
N ILE A 47 -1.15 13.69 -0.48
CA ILE A 47 -0.35 13.57 -1.70
C ILE A 47 -0.48 12.18 -2.34
N TYR A 48 -0.54 11.11 -1.53
CA TYR A 48 -0.70 9.75 -2.06
C TYR A 48 -2.08 9.56 -2.69
N THR A 49 -3.10 10.22 -2.16
CA THR A 49 -4.44 10.19 -2.73
C THR A 49 -4.45 10.82 -4.14
N HIS A 50 -3.83 11.99 -4.28
CA HIS A 50 -3.74 12.67 -5.57
C HIS A 50 -2.93 11.88 -6.57
N THR A 51 -1.80 11.33 -6.14
CA THR A 51 -0.93 10.50 -6.98
C THR A 51 -1.67 9.25 -7.46
N ALA A 52 -2.41 8.59 -6.56
CA ALA A 52 -3.15 7.38 -6.90
C ALA A 52 -4.22 7.64 -7.97
N ARG A 53 -4.91 8.76 -7.87
CA ARG A 53 -5.91 9.15 -8.87
C ARG A 53 -5.27 9.42 -10.22
N PHE A 54 -4.15 10.14 -10.23
CA PHE A 54 -3.40 10.42 -11.45
C PHE A 54 -2.93 9.11 -12.12
N LEU A 55 -2.40 8.18 -11.33
CA LEU A 55 -1.94 6.89 -11.84
C LEU A 55 -3.09 6.07 -12.45
N ALA A 56 -4.25 6.06 -11.80
CA ALA A 56 -5.41 5.35 -12.33
C ALA A 56 -5.86 5.93 -13.67
N GLU A 57 -5.80 7.24 -13.83
CA GLU A 57 -6.13 7.90 -15.10
C GLU A 57 -5.14 7.54 -16.21
N ASN A 58 -3.95 7.08 -15.86
CA ASN A 58 -2.88 6.74 -16.80
C ASN A 58 -2.64 5.22 -16.92
N GLY A 59 -3.58 4.40 -16.48
CA GLY A 59 -3.54 2.95 -16.67
C GLY A 59 -2.77 2.15 -15.62
N PHE A 60 -2.52 2.72 -14.44
CA PHE A 60 -1.84 2.04 -13.34
C PHE A 60 -2.80 1.85 -12.17
N ALA A 61 -2.82 0.66 -11.61
CA ALA A 61 -3.47 0.42 -10.31
C ALA A 61 -2.54 0.89 -9.20
N SER A 62 -3.11 1.38 -8.13
CA SER A 62 -2.35 1.89 -7.00
C SER A 62 -2.86 1.26 -5.72
N VAL A 63 -1.95 0.79 -4.88
CA VAL A 63 -2.26 0.14 -3.60
C VAL A 63 -1.54 0.90 -2.50
N ARG A 64 -2.27 1.29 -1.47
CA ARG A 64 -1.69 1.99 -0.33
C ARG A 64 -2.41 1.58 0.95
N PHE A 65 -1.62 1.17 1.93
CA PHE A 65 -2.11 0.72 3.23
C PHE A 65 -1.49 1.56 4.33
N ASP A 66 -2.24 1.73 5.42
CA ASP A 66 -1.64 2.14 6.69
C ASP A 66 -0.90 0.93 7.25
N LEU A 67 0.38 1.08 7.54
CA LEU A 67 1.16 0.02 8.15
C LEU A 67 0.76 -0.18 9.61
N TYR A 68 1.13 -1.33 10.19
CA TYR A 68 0.85 -1.62 11.60
C TYR A 68 1.34 -0.47 12.49
N GLY A 69 0.47 -0.03 13.39
CA GLY A 69 0.77 1.08 14.28
C GLY A 69 0.55 2.47 13.68
N ASN A 70 0.01 2.57 12.47
CA ASN A 70 -0.21 3.84 11.79
C ASN A 70 -1.64 3.97 11.28
N GLY A 71 -2.14 5.20 11.24
CA GLY A 71 -3.43 5.54 10.66
C GLY A 71 -4.57 4.68 11.18
N GLU A 72 -5.33 4.08 10.26
CA GLU A 72 -6.50 3.27 10.58
C GLU A 72 -6.18 1.79 10.79
N SER A 73 -4.95 1.36 10.54
CA SER A 73 -4.54 -0.04 10.76
C SER A 73 -4.39 -0.33 12.25
N ASP A 74 -4.43 -1.63 12.58
CA ASP A 74 -4.28 -2.08 13.97
C ASP A 74 -2.92 -1.69 14.55
N GLY A 75 -2.85 -1.64 15.86
CA GLY A 75 -1.61 -1.47 16.61
C GLY A 75 -1.32 -0.05 17.01
N GLU A 76 -0.35 0.09 17.89
CA GLU A 76 0.12 1.38 18.36
C GLU A 76 1.47 1.70 17.71
N PHE A 77 1.70 2.98 17.44
CA PHE A 77 2.93 3.43 16.81
C PHE A 77 4.18 2.94 17.58
N GLU A 78 4.14 2.97 18.89
CA GLU A 78 5.24 2.56 19.75
C GLU A 78 5.58 1.07 19.69
N ASP A 79 4.66 0.25 19.17
CA ASP A 79 4.85 -1.19 19.00
C ASP A 79 5.44 -1.56 17.64
N MET A 80 5.70 -0.57 16.78
CA MET A 80 6.28 -0.80 15.47
C MET A 80 7.72 -1.26 15.55
N THR A 81 8.08 -2.22 14.69
CA THR A 81 9.46 -2.64 14.50
C THR A 81 9.80 -2.60 13.02
N PHE A 82 11.07 -2.44 12.68
CA PHE A 82 11.49 -2.45 11.28
C PHE A 82 11.19 -3.80 10.62
N THR A 83 11.45 -4.89 11.34
CA THR A 83 11.14 -6.25 10.84
C THR A 83 9.63 -6.41 10.58
N GLY A 84 8.80 -5.89 11.48
CA GLY A 84 7.34 -5.91 11.32
C GLY A 84 6.90 -5.13 10.09
N ILE A 85 7.51 -3.98 9.83
CA ILE A 85 7.23 -3.19 8.62
C ILE A 85 7.57 -3.97 7.36
N LEU A 86 8.72 -4.64 7.33
CA LEU A 86 9.12 -5.46 6.18
C LEU A 86 8.14 -6.61 5.96
N HIS A 87 7.69 -7.27 7.04
CA HIS A 87 6.69 -8.33 6.94
C HIS A 87 5.36 -7.81 6.40
N ASP A 88 4.92 -6.64 6.86
CA ASP A 88 3.68 -6.03 6.36
C ASP A 88 3.78 -5.71 4.87
N ILE A 89 4.91 -5.19 4.42
CA ILE A 89 5.14 -4.90 3.00
C ILE A 89 5.08 -6.19 2.17
N GLU A 90 5.73 -7.25 2.64
CA GLU A 90 5.66 -8.55 1.96
C GLU A 90 4.23 -9.08 1.88
N ASP A 91 3.47 -8.95 2.97
CA ASP A 91 2.08 -9.42 3.01
C ASP A 91 1.20 -8.60 2.05
N ILE A 92 1.45 -7.30 1.95
CA ILE A 92 0.75 -6.43 0.98
C ILE A 92 1.11 -6.81 -0.46
N ILE A 93 2.37 -7.08 -0.74
CA ILE A 93 2.81 -7.51 -2.07
C ILE A 93 2.13 -8.82 -2.45
N ASN A 94 2.13 -9.81 -1.56
CA ASN A 94 1.53 -11.11 -1.84
C ASN A 94 0.02 -11.00 -2.04
N TRP A 95 -0.64 -10.18 -1.24
CA TRP A 95 -2.07 -9.92 -1.41
C TRP A 95 -2.35 -9.26 -2.77
N THR A 96 -1.55 -8.27 -3.14
CA THR A 96 -1.72 -7.54 -4.41
C THR A 96 -1.59 -8.48 -5.60
N LYS A 97 -0.60 -9.39 -5.57
CA LYS A 97 -0.38 -10.35 -6.65
C LYS A 97 -1.56 -11.30 -6.86
N GLN A 98 -2.38 -11.52 -5.85
CA GLN A 98 -3.53 -12.42 -5.90
C GLN A 98 -4.80 -11.71 -6.40
N GLN A 99 -4.78 -10.40 -6.57
CA GLN A 99 -5.96 -9.64 -6.96
C GLN A 99 -6.14 -9.65 -8.48
N ASP A 100 -7.39 -9.69 -8.92
CA ASP A 100 -7.74 -9.74 -10.34
C ASP A 100 -7.30 -8.49 -11.10
N PHE A 101 -7.24 -7.34 -10.40
CA PHE A 101 -6.87 -6.08 -11.05
C PHE A 101 -5.37 -5.93 -11.30
N ALA A 102 -4.54 -6.74 -10.66
CA ALA A 102 -3.09 -6.56 -10.71
C ALA A 102 -2.43 -7.57 -11.64
N ASN A 103 -1.45 -7.10 -12.42
CA ASN A 103 -0.56 -7.97 -13.17
C ASN A 103 0.58 -8.37 -12.21
N PRO A 104 0.64 -9.66 -11.79
CA PRO A 104 1.62 -10.08 -10.79
C PRO A 104 3.07 -9.97 -11.24
N ASP A 105 3.31 -9.85 -12.55
CA ASP A 105 4.65 -9.69 -13.11
C ASP A 105 5.10 -8.22 -13.16
N LYS A 106 4.22 -7.29 -12.84
CA LYS A 106 4.48 -5.84 -12.92
C LYS A 106 4.05 -5.14 -11.64
N ILE A 107 4.71 -5.48 -10.54
CA ILE A 107 4.49 -4.86 -9.23
C ILE A 107 5.65 -3.93 -8.93
N ILE A 108 5.35 -2.69 -8.63
CA ILE A 108 6.33 -1.64 -8.36
C ILE A 108 6.15 -1.17 -6.91
N LEU A 109 7.25 -1.08 -6.18
CA LEU A 109 7.24 -0.48 -4.85
C LEU A 109 7.69 0.98 -4.95
N SER A 110 6.97 1.84 -4.28
CA SER A 110 7.33 3.24 -4.13
C SER A 110 7.27 3.59 -2.66
N GLY A 111 8.34 4.17 -2.14
CA GLY A 111 8.41 4.50 -0.74
C GLY A 111 9.00 5.88 -0.51
N GLN A 112 8.79 6.41 0.70
CA GLN A 112 9.22 7.74 1.09
C GLN A 112 9.77 7.70 2.50
N SER A 113 10.91 8.36 2.75
CA SER A 113 11.54 8.38 4.06
C SER A 113 11.81 6.95 4.56
N MET A 114 11.39 6.56 5.75
CA MET A 114 11.54 5.20 6.25
C MET A 114 10.82 4.17 5.38
N GLY A 115 9.68 4.53 4.80
CA GLY A 115 8.97 3.69 3.85
C GLY A 115 9.83 3.39 2.63
N GLY A 116 10.56 4.39 2.11
CA GLY A 116 11.50 4.21 1.01
C GLY A 116 12.64 3.27 1.36
N TYR A 117 13.22 3.41 2.55
CA TYR A 117 14.27 2.52 3.02
C TYR A 117 13.77 1.08 3.13
N ALA A 118 12.60 0.88 3.73
CA ALA A 118 12.01 -0.44 3.89
C ALA A 118 11.67 -1.07 2.53
N ALA A 119 11.14 -0.30 1.59
CA ALA A 119 10.80 -0.79 0.26
C ALA A 119 12.05 -1.22 -0.53
N ALA A 120 13.18 -0.56 -0.33
CA ALA A 120 14.43 -0.87 -1.00
C ALA A 120 15.12 -2.14 -0.46
N THR A 121 14.76 -2.54 0.75
CA THR A 121 15.33 -3.71 1.37
C THR A 121 14.64 -4.99 0.91
#